data_c08ce09774332ae613fc983c1aab34c4
#
_entry.id   c08ce09774332ae613fc983c1aab34c4
#
_cell.length_a   1.000
_cell.length_b   1.000
_cell.length_c   1.000
_cell.angle_alpha   90.00
_cell.angle_beta   90.00
_cell.angle_gamma   90.00
#
_symmetry.space_group_name_H-M   'P 1'
#
loop_
_entity.id
_entity.type
_entity.pdbx_description
1 polymer ?
#
loop_
_entity_poly.entity_id
_entity_poly.type
_entity_poly.pdbx_seq_one_letter_code
_entity_poly.pdbx_strand_id
1 'polypeptide(L)'
;DYANEVKTLIEDIGITSKKKECLSLTEKLVNENKKVVIWCIFVDSIRSIKASLESMGIKAECIIGEVALEDRIALTNAFKDGKYDVLITNPHTLAESVSLHHVCHDAIYYEYSYNLVHLLQSKDRIHRLGLKEGQYTQYYYMQAVFKNQFLDEFSMDEEVYLRLKDKEEIMLKAIDDNELEPVYTPEQDLELIFKNLF
;
A
#
# COMPACT_ATOMS: atom_id res chain seq x y z
N ASP A 1 22.84 22.10 3.12
CA ASP A 1 21.95 21.66 2.04
C ASP A 1 20.83 20.80 2.65
N TYR A 2 19.59 21.30 2.60
CA TYR A 2 18.41 20.73 3.26
C TYR A 2 18.24 19.21 2.99
N ALA A 3 18.54 18.76 1.77
CA ALA A 3 18.45 17.34 1.41
C ALA A 3 19.47 16.48 2.17
N ASN A 4 20.66 16.99 2.44
CA ASN A 4 21.66 16.28 3.23
C ASN A 4 21.33 16.29 4.73
N GLU A 5 20.76 17.37 5.26
CA GLU A 5 20.29 17.44 6.64
C GLU A 5 19.15 16.45 6.88
N VAL A 6 18.18 16.37 5.98
CA VAL A 6 17.09 15.39 6.02
C VAL A 6 17.63 13.95 5.94
N LYS A 7 18.60 13.71 5.05
CA LYS A 7 19.22 12.39 4.92
C LYS A 7 19.95 11.97 6.20
N THR A 8 20.73 12.87 6.80
CA THR A 8 21.41 12.62 8.06
C THR A 8 20.43 12.36 9.20
N LEU A 9 19.34 13.13 9.29
CA LEU A 9 18.27 12.91 10.25
C LEU A 9 17.59 11.53 10.08
N ILE A 10 17.37 11.09 8.84
CA ILE A 10 16.79 9.76 8.57
C ILE A 10 17.77 8.65 8.96
N GLU A 11 19.07 8.83 8.71
CA GLU A 11 20.10 7.89 9.12
C GLU A 11 20.22 7.81 10.65
N ASP A 12 20.10 8.92 11.36
CA ASP A 12 20.16 9.00 12.83
C ASP A 12 18.89 8.44 13.51
N ILE A 13 17.72 8.59 12.90
CA ILE A 13 16.45 8.08 13.44
C ILE A 13 16.32 6.56 13.28
N GLY A 14 17.07 5.96 12.34
CA GLY A 14 16.99 4.53 12.04
C GLY A 14 15.66 4.12 11.40
N ILE A 15 15.11 2.96 11.79
CA ILE A 15 13.85 2.45 11.25
C ILE A 15 12.68 3.27 11.80
N THR A 16 11.87 3.88 10.92
CA THR A 16 10.67 4.62 11.33
C THR A 16 9.64 3.71 12.02
N SER A 17 8.82 4.27 12.91
CA SER A 17 7.75 3.54 13.60
C SER A 17 6.79 2.86 12.60
N LYS A 18 6.41 3.56 11.54
CA LYS A 18 5.58 3.03 10.44
C LYS A 18 6.20 1.80 9.78
N LYS A 19 7.51 1.84 9.49
CA LYS A 19 8.21 0.69 8.90
C LYS A 19 8.31 -0.46 9.89
N LYS A 20 8.62 -0.19 11.15
CA LYS A 20 8.71 -1.19 12.21
C LYS A 20 7.37 -1.93 12.36
N GLU A 21 6.26 -1.21 12.39
CA GLU A 21 4.93 -1.79 12.50
C GLU A 21 4.56 -2.60 11.25
N CYS A 22 4.89 -2.11 10.05
CA CYS A 22 4.70 -2.86 8.81
C CYS A 22 5.44 -4.20 8.83
N LEU A 23 6.70 -4.21 9.27
CA LEU A 23 7.50 -5.44 9.37
C LEU A 23 6.91 -6.41 10.41
N SER A 24 6.53 -5.92 11.59
CA SER A 24 5.92 -6.71 12.65
C SER A 24 4.59 -7.33 12.23
N LEU A 25 3.73 -6.56 11.57
CA LEU A 25 2.47 -7.07 11.02
C LEU A 25 2.71 -8.12 9.94
N THR A 26 3.67 -7.88 9.05
CA THR A 26 4.02 -8.84 7.98
C THR A 26 4.52 -10.15 8.59
N GLU A 27 5.42 -10.09 9.55
CA GLU A 27 5.93 -11.26 10.28
C GLU A 27 4.80 -12.07 10.94
N LYS A 28 3.88 -11.37 11.62
CA LYS A 28 2.70 -12.00 12.23
C LYS A 28 1.86 -12.74 11.19
N LEU A 29 1.53 -12.11 10.07
CA LEU A 29 0.71 -12.71 9.02
C LEU A 29 1.39 -13.92 8.37
N VAL A 30 2.70 -13.83 8.11
CA VAL A 30 3.48 -14.96 7.57
C VAL A 30 3.54 -16.12 8.56
N ASN A 31 3.71 -15.85 9.85
CA ASN A 31 3.69 -16.88 10.91
C ASN A 31 2.31 -17.54 11.04
N GLU A 32 1.23 -16.87 10.62
CA GLU A 32 -0.12 -17.45 10.48
C GLU A 32 -0.31 -18.22 9.15
N ASN A 33 0.76 -18.49 8.40
CA ASN A 33 0.76 -19.13 7.07
C ASN A 33 -0.02 -18.34 6.01
N LYS A 34 -0.08 -17.03 6.14
CA LYS A 34 -0.72 -16.16 5.16
C LYS A 34 0.30 -15.60 4.18
N LYS A 35 -0.13 -15.42 2.93
CA LYS A 35 0.60 -14.65 1.94
C LYS A 35 0.19 -13.19 2.03
N VAL A 36 1.16 -12.30 1.86
CA VAL A 36 0.94 -10.86 2.02
C VAL A 36 1.42 -10.12 0.78
N VAL A 37 0.62 -9.18 0.29
CA VAL A 37 1.06 -8.17 -0.67
C VAL A 37 1.25 -6.83 0.04
N ILE A 38 2.40 -6.19 -0.16
CA ILE A 38 2.69 -4.85 0.39
C ILE A 38 2.71 -3.86 -0.76
N TRP A 39 1.82 -2.88 -0.70
CA TRP A 39 1.71 -1.81 -1.67
C TRP A 39 2.53 -0.60 -1.24
N CYS A 40 3.46 -0.16 -2.09
CA CYS A 40 4.28 1.03 -1.91
C CYS A 40 4.20 1.91 -3.15
N ILE A 41 4.49 3.20 -2.99
CA ILE A 41 4.61 4.15 -4.10
C ILE A 41 6.07 4.26 -4.55
N PHE A 42 6.99 4.38 -3.58
CA PHE A 42 8.40 4.65 -3.86
C PHE A 42 9.22 3.37 -3.94
N VAL A 43 10.08 3.29 -4.96
CA VAL A 43 10.96 2.13 -5.20
C VAL A 43 11.93 1.92 -4.03
N ASP A 44 12.40 2.99 -3.41
CA ASP A 44 13.31 2.90 -2.27
C ASP A 44 12.63 2.26 -1.05
N SER A 45 11.34 2.55 -0.82
CA SER A 45 10.54 1.89 0.20
C SER A 45 10.39 0.40 -0.09
N ILE A 46 10.10 0.03 -1.34
CA ILE A 46 10.00 -1.37 -1.79
C ILE A 46 11.29 -2.12 -1.47
N ARG A 47 12.43 -1.59 -1.93
CA ARG A 47 13.74 -2.20 -1.72
C ARG A 47 14.11 -2.30 -0.23
N SER A 48 13.84 -1.24 0.51
CA SER A 48 14.14 -1.14 1.95
C SER A 48 13.32 -2.13 2.78
N ILE A 49 12.03 -2.30 2.48
CA ILE A 49 11.17 -3.27 3.16
C ILE A 49 11.61 -4.69 2.79
N LYS A 50 11.88 -4.99 1.52
CA LYS A 50 12.40 -6.30 1.08
C LYS A 50 13.64 -6.68 1.87
N ALA A 51 14.66 -5.83 1.89
CA ALA A 51 15.93 -6.09 2.60
C ALA A 51 15.69 -6.35 4.10
N SER A 52 14.78 -5.62 4.73
CA SER A 52 14.45 -5.81 6.14
C SER A 52 13.75 -7.16 6.39
N LEU A 53 12.79 -7.54 5.55
CA LEU A 53 12.10 -8.84 5.66
C LEU A 53 13.06 -10.01 5.46
N GLU A 54 13.95 -9.92 4.47
CA GLU A 54 14.97 -10.93 4.22
C GLU A 54 15.94 -11.08 5.41
N SER A 55 16.32 -9.97 6.07
CA SER A 55 17.14 -10.01 7.29
C SER A 55 16.43 -10.67 8.49
N MET A 56 15.10 -10.68 8.49
CA MET A 56 14.25 -11.39 9.44
C MET A 56 14.02 -12.86 9.07
N GLY A 57 14.58 -13.33 7.95
CA GLY A 57 14.39 -14.69 7.45
C GLY A 57 13.06 -14.91 6.70
N ILE A 58 12.32 -13.85 6.39
CA ILE A 58 11.06 -13.90 5.63
C ILE A 58 11.36 -13.87 4.14
N LYS A 59 10.83 -14.83 3.39
CA LYS A 59 10.98 -14.90 1.94
C LYS A 59 10.11 -13.83 1.28
N ALA A 60 10.74 -12.80 0.76
CA ALA A 60 10.08 -11.67 0.11
C ALA A 60 10.67 -11.40 -1.27
N GLU A 61 9.83 -11.02 -2.21
CA GLU A 61 10.21 -10.56 -3.54
C GLU A 61 9.56 -9.23 -3.88
N CYS A 62 10.16 -8.49 -4.81
CA CYS A 62 9.60 -7.23 -5.26
C CYS A 62 9.44 -7.19 -6.78
N ILE A 63 8.36 -6.53 -7.22
CA ILE A 63 8.10 -6.22 -8.63
C ILE A 63 8.03 -4.70 -8.76
N ILE A 64 9.00 -4.13 -9.47
CA ILE A 64 9.12 -2.69 -9.75
C ILE A 64 9.07 -2.44 -11.26
N GLY A 65 8.91 -1.18 -11.65
CA GLY A 65 8.77 -0.80 -13.07
C GLY A 65 9.93 -1.21 -13.97
N GLU A 66 11.14 -1.33 -13.41
CA GLU A 66 12.36 -1.75 -14.13
C GLU A 66 12.37 -3.24 -14.50
N VAL A 67 11.54 -4.06 -13.84
CA VAL A 67 11.45 -5.51 -14.11
C VAL A 67 10.72 -5.73 -15.44
N ALA A 68 11.30 -6.51 -16.35
CA ALA A 68 10.67 -6.85 -17.62
C ALA A 68 9.34 -7.60 -17.42
N LEU A 69 8.42 -7.48 -18.38
CA LEU A 69 7.07 -8.05 -18.25
C LEU A 69 7.10 -9.57 -18.04
N GLU A 70 7.97 -10.27 -18.76
CA GLU A 70 8.13 -11.73 -18.66
C GLU A 70 8.59 -12.13 -17.24
N ASP A 71 9.54 -11.39 -16.68
CA ASP A 71 10.05 -11.62 -15.33
C ASP A 71 8.97 -11.32 -14.26
N ARG A 72 8.13 -10.29 -14.49
CA ARG A 72 6.99 -10.00 -13.60
C ARG A 72 6.01 -11.17 -13.52
N ILE A 73 5.74 -11.79 -14.68
CA ILE A 73 4.87 -12.97 -14.75
C ILE A 73 5.51 -14.14 -14.00
N ALA A 74 6.82 -14.38 -14.23
CA ALA A 74 7.54 -15.45 -13.55
C ALA A 74 7.58 -15.27 -12.03
N LEU A 75 7.86 -14.05 -11.56
CA LEU A 75 7.84 -13.70 -10.14
C LEU A 75 6.44 -13.89 -9.53
N THR A 76 5.41 -13.44 -10.23
CA THR A 76 4.03 -13.62 -9.75
C THR A 76 3.63 -15.08 -9.64
N ASN A 77 4.00 -15.90 -10.61
CA ASN A 77 3.74 -17.34 -10.56
C ASN A 77 4.52 -17.99 -9.41
N ALA A 78 5.78 -17.59 -9.20
CA ALA A 78 6.58 -18.05 -8.06
C ALA A 78 5.92 -17.70 -6.71
N PHE A 79 5.28 -16.53 -6.59
CA PHE A 79 4.48 -16.17 -5.42
C PHE A 79 3.27 -17.10 -5.25
N LYS A 80 2.53 -17.35 -6.32
CA LYS A 80 1.38 -18.29 -6.30
C LYS A 80 1.82 -19.70 -5.91
N ASP A 81 2.95 -20.15 -6.38
CA ASP A 81 3.53 -21.46 -6.11
C ASP A 81 4.15 -21.60 -4.71
N GLY A 82 4.17 -20.52 -3.92
CA GLY A 82 4.67 -20.54 -2.53
C GLY A 82 6.20 -20.51 -2.41
N LYS A 83 6.92 -20.05 -3.43
CA LYS A 83 8.38 -19.89 -3.35
C LYS A 83 8.79 -18.79 -2.38
N TYR A 84 7.91 -17.80 -2.18
CA TYR A 84 8.02 -16.75 -1.17
C TYR A 84 6.65 -16.33 -0.65
N ASP A 85 6.64 -15.65 0.49
CA ASP A 85 5.43 -15.40 1.29
C ASP A 85 4.95 -13.95 1.15
N VAL A 86 5.85 -13.04 0.77
CA VAL A 86 5.58 -11.60 0.67
C VAL A 86 5.93 -11.09 -0.72
N LEU A 87 4.99 -10.40 -1.35
CA LEU A 87 5.19 -9.66 -2.60
C LEU A 87 5.11 -8.16 -2.31
N ILE A 88 6.15 -7.40 -2.67
CA ILE A 88 6.20 -5.94 -2.48
C ILE A 88 6.19 -5.27 -3.85
N THR A 89 5.26 -4.36 -4.07
CA THR A 89 5.09 -3.78 -5.41
C THR A 89 4.37 -2.44 -5.38
N ASN A 90 4.33 -1.81 -6.54
CA ASN A 90 3.57 -0.59 -6.77
C ASN A 90 2.26 -0.93 -7.53
N PRO A 91 1.11 -0.29 -7.21
CA PRO A 91 -0.16 -0.52 -7.90
C PRO A 91 -0.07 -0.39 -9.43
N HIS A 92 0.69 0.56 -9.94
CA HIS A 92 0.90 0.73 -11.38
C HIS A 92 1.61 -0.43 -12.04
N THR A 93 2.64 -0.95 -11.39
CA THR A 93 3.50 -1.99 -11.96
C THR A 93 2.77 -3.33 -12.08
N LEU A 94 1.87 -3.61 -11.14
CA LEU A 94 1.08 -4.85 -11.15
C LEU A 94 -0.26 -4.70 -11.90
N ALA A 95 -0.59 -3.51 -12.42
CA ALA A 95 -1.89 -3.20 -13.02
C ALA A 95 -2.23 -4.06 -14.25
N GLU A 96 -1.23 -4.61 -14.94
CA GLU A 96 -1.45 -5.39 -16.16
C GLU A 96 -1.53 -6.89 -15.85
N SER A 97 -2.74 -7.40 -15.64
CA SER A 97 -3.13 -8.81 -15.76
C SER A 97 -2.84 -9.82 -14.62
N VAL A 98 -2.37 -9.41 -13.45
CA VAL A 98 -2.09 -10.39 -12.39
C VAL A 98 -3.22 -10.49 -11.38
N SER A 99 -3.82 -11.68 -11.25
CA SER A 99 -4.78 -12.00 -10.21
C SER A 99 -4.13 -12.81 -9.09
N LEU A 100 -4.27 -12.39 -7.85
CA LEU A 100 -3.70 -13.03 -6.66
C LEU A 100 -4.76 -13.61 -5.71
N HIS A 101 -6.05 -13.38 -5.99
CA HIS A 101 -7.19 -13.68 -5.11
C HIS A 101 -7.33 -15.15 -4.71
N HIS A 102 -6.68 -16.08 -5.40
CA HIS A 102 -6.70 -17.50 -5.03
C HIS A 102 -5.69 -17.87 -3.94
N VAL A 103 -4.67 -17.03 -3.74
CA VAL A 103 -3.53 -17.36 -2.87
C VAL A 103 -3.22 -16.29 -1.82
N CYS A 104 -3.67 -15.04 -2.02
CA CYS A 104 -3.37 -13.92 -1.15
C CYS A 104 -4.65 -13.17 -0.81
N HIS A 105 -4.88 -12.94 0.48
CA HIS A 105 -6.09 -12.30 1.01
C HIS A 105 -5.77 -11.16 1.98
N ASP A 106 -4.50 -10.91 2.23
CA ASP A 106 -4.02 -9.86 3.13
C ASP A 106 -3.15 -8.87 2.36
N ALA A 107 -3.52 -7.59 2.38
CA ALA A 107 -2.79 -6.51 1.74
C ALA A 107 -2.45 -5.41 2.73
N ILE A 108 -1.17 -5.01 2.75
CA ILE A 108 -0.68 -3.89 3.54
C ILE A 108 -0.42 -2.72 2.61
N TYR A 109 -1.10 -1.61 2.82
CA TYR A 109 -0.83 -0.34 2.17
C TYR A 109 0.17 0.44 3.01
N TYR A 110 1.45 0.27 2.70
CA TYR A 110 2.53 1.00 3.38
C TYR A 110 2.59 2.45 2.93
N GLU A 111 2.44 2.66 1.61
CA GLU A 111 2.26 3.98 1.00
C GLU A 111 1.09 3.93 0.03
N TYR A 112 0.31 4.99 0.00
CA TYR A 112 -0.83 5.14 -0.90
C TYR A 112 -1.05 6.60 -1.26
N SER A 113 -1.53 6.82 -2.48
CA SER A 113 -1.86 8.15 -2.98
C SER A 113 -3.36 8.41 -2.85
N TYR A 114 -3.78 9.64 -3.01
CA TYR A 114 -5.18 10.04 -3.09
C TYR A 114 -5.87 9.66 -4.42
N ASN A 115 -5.23 8.85 -5.26
CA ASN A 115 -5.80 8.35 -6.51
C ASN A 115 -6.64 7.09 -6.25
N LEU A 116 -7.96 7.26 -6.30
CA LEU A 116 -8.91 6.16 -6.05
C LEU A 116 -8.78 5.03 -7.06
N VAL A 117 -8.49 5.33 -8.34
CA VAL A 117 -8.36 4.29 -9.38
C VAL A 117 -7.22 3.33 -9.04
N HIS A 118 -6.07 3.84 -8.60
CA HIS A 118 -4.95 3.00 -8.18
C HIS A 118 -5.28 2.13 -6.96
N LEU A 119 -6.03 2.68 -6.01
CA LEU A 119 -6.48 1.94 -4.85
C LEU A 119 -7.42 0.79 -5.28
N LEU A 120 -8.43 1.08 -6.08
CA LEU A 120 -9.39 0.08 -6.54
C LEU A 120 -8.74 -1.00 -7.39
N GLN A 121 -7.84 -0.63 -8.30
CA GLN A 121 -7.07 -1.58 -9.08
C GLN A 121 -6.23 -2.52 -8.22
N SER A 122 -5.60 -2.01 -7.16
CA SER A 122 -4.81 -2.83 -6.24
C SER A 122 -5.69 -3.75 -5.39
N LYS A 123 -6.84 -3.27 -4.92
CA LYS A 123 -7.84 -4.10 -4.23
C LYS A 123 -8.32 -5.26 -5.11
N ASP A 124 -8.60 -4.99 -6.39
CA ASP A 124 -9.08 -5.99 -7.36
C ASP A 124 -8.06 -7.13 -7.62
N ARG A 125 -6.77 -6.97 -7.26
CA ARG A 125 -5.77 -8.04 -7.40
C ARG A 125 -6.00 -9.18 -6.41
N ILE A 126 -6.51 -8.90 -5.23
CA ILE A 126 -6.72 -9.87 -4.15
C ILE A 126 -8.21 -10.08 -3.79
N HIS A 127 -9.10 -9.22 -4.29
CA HIS A 127 -10.54 -9.34 -4.09
C HIS A 127 -11.26 -9.38 -5.45
N ARG A 128 -11.82 -10.54 -5.78
CA ARG A 128 -12.59 -10.77 -7.02
C ARG A 128 -13.79 -11.66 -6.78
N LEU A 129 -14.71 -11.64 -7.73
CA LEU A 129 -15.79 -12.63 -7.80
C LEU A 129 -15.21 -14.06 -7.83
N GLY A 130 -15.78 -14.96 -7.04
CA GLY A 130 -15.33 -16.36 -6.96
C GLY A 130 -14.49 -16.69 -5.71
N LEU A 131 -14.40 -15.78 -4.74
CA LEU A 131 -13.92 -16.13 -3.40
C LEU A 131 -14.84 -17.21 -2.80
N LYS A 132 -14.25 -18.17 -2.06
CA LYS A 132 -15.02 -19.20 -1.36
C LYS A 132 -15.89 -18.56 -0.29
N GLU A 133 -17.04 -19.18 0.00
CA GLU A 133 -17.90 -18.75 1.09
C GLU A 133 -17.13 -18.70 2.41
N GLY A 134 -17.29 -17.59 3.16
CA GLY A 134 -16.54 -17.34 4.39
C GLY A 134 -15.10 -16.83 4.20
N GLN A 135 -14.63 -16.68 2.96
CA GLN A 135 -13.33 -16.08 2.67
C GLN A 135 -13.47 -14.57 2.54
N TYR A 136 -12.66 -13.84 3.27
CA TYR A 136 -12.63 -12.37 3.24
C TYR A 136 -11.23 -11.87 2.90
N THR A 137 -11.16 -10.65 2.39
CA THR A 137 -9.92 -9.95 2.10
C THR A 137 -9.69 -8.87 3.14
N GLN A 138 -8.50 -8.83 3.73
CA GLN A 138 -8.14 -7.87 4.75
C GLN A 138 -7.18 -6.83 4.19
N TYR A 139 -7.47 -5.54 4.43
CA TYR A 139 -6.66 -4.40 4.04
C TYR A 139 -6.17 -3.66 5.27
N TYR A 140 -4.86 -3.44 5.36
CA TYR A 140 -4.19 -2.73 6.44
C TYR A 140 -3.57 -1.45 5.89
N TYR A 141 -4.00 -0.30 6.39
CA TYR A 141 -3.48 1.00 5.96
C TYR A 141 -2.51 1.51 7.01
N MET A 142 -1.21 1.58 6.68
CA MET A 142 -0.18 2.10 7.56
C MET A 142 -0.23 3.61 7.60
N GLN A 143 -0.23 4.17 8.82
CA GLN A 143 -0.28 5.61 9.03
C GLN A 143 0.85 6.05 9.96
N ALA A 144 1.58 7.09 9.58
CA ALA A 144 2.53 7.76 10.45
C ALA A 144 1.83 8.93 11.15
N VAL A 145 1.77 8.87 12.47
CA VAL A 145 1.20 9.94 13.30
C VAL A 145 2.34 10.76 13.90
N PHE A 146 2.28 12.07 13.75
CA PHE A 146 3.23 13.02 14.29
C PHE A 146 2.59 13.81 15.42
N LYS A 147 3.39 14.16 16.43
CA LYS A 147 2.98 15.07 17.51
C LYS A 147 3.78 16.35 17.41
N ASN A 148 3.10 17.48 17.45
CA ASN A 148 3.76 18.77 17.56
C ASN A 148 4.20 19.04 19.01
N GLN A 149 4.87 20.17 19.25
CA GLN A 149 5.31 20.59 20.58
C GLN A 149 4.15 20.84 21.58
N PHE A 150 2.91 20.98 21.10
CA PHE A 150 1.70 21.19 21.89
C PHE A 150 0.91 19.89 22.12
N LEU A 151 1.47 18.74 21.69
CA LEU A 151 0.86 17.40 21.75
C LEU A 151 -0.34 17.19 20.80
N ASP A 152 -0.57 18.11 19.85
CA ASP A 152 -1.56 17.86 18.81
C ASP A 152 -1.02 16.79 17.87
N GLU A 153 -1.86 15.84 17.52
CA GLU A 153 -1.54 14.75 16.61
C GLU A 153 -1.99 15.09 15.18
N PHE A 154 -1.18 14.77 14.21
CA PHE A 154 -1.52 14.88 12.80
C PHE A 154 -0.91 13.75 11.98
N SER A 155 -1.59 13.38 10.91
CA SER A 155 -1.13 12.34 9.99
C SER A 155 -1.49 12.69 8.56
N MET A 156 -0.48 12.87 7.72
CA MET A 156 -0.69 13.04 6.27
C MET A 156 -1.30 11.77 5.66
N ASP A 157 -0.88 10.59 6.10
CA ASP A 157 -1.42 9.32 5.61
C ASP A 157 -2.92 9.21 5.92
N GLU A 158 -3.34 9.66 7.11
CA GLU A 158 -4.75 9.66 7.52
C GLU A 158 -5.59 10.58 6.63
N GLU A 159 -5.13 11.81 6.37
CA GLU A 159 -5.83 12.74 5.48
C GLU A 159 -5.96 12.19 4.06
N VAL A 160 -4.92 11.56 3.53
CA VAL A 160 -4.98 10.87 2.24
C VAL A 160 -5.98 9.72 2.27
N TYR A 161 -6.01 8.92 3.34
CA TYR A 161 -6.95 7.83 3.53
C TYR A 161 -8.41 8.33 3.59
N LEU A 162 -8.67 9.36 4.38
CA LEU A 162 -10.00 9.97 4.49
C LEU A 162 -10.47 10.50 3.13
N ARG A 163 -9.57 11.15 2.40
CA ARG A 163 -9.86 11.62 1.03
C ARG A 163 -10.20 10.49 0.06
N LEU A 164 -9.51 9.34 0.16
CA LEU A 164 -9.84 8.15 -0.64
C LEU A 164 -11.22 7.59 -0.28
N LYS A 165 -11.57 7.57 1.01
CA LYS A 165 -12.87 7.12 1.49
C LYS A 165 -14.00 8.00 0.98
N ASP A 166 -13.83 9.30 1.03
CA ASP A 166 -14.77 10.27 0.51
C ASP A 166 -15.05 10.08 -0.98
N LYS A 167 -13.98 9.91 -1.77
CA LYS A 167 -14.10 9.61 -3.22
C LYS A 167 -14.78 8.26 -3.50
N GLU A 168 -14.48 7.23 -2.72
CA GLU A 168 -15.10 5.91 -2.84
C GLU A 168 -16.62 6.02 -2.57
N GLU A 169 -17.01 6.78 -1.55
CA GLU A 169 -18.43 7.02 -1.22
C GLU A 169 -19.16 7.80 -2.32
N ILE A 170 -18.55 8.87 -2.85
CA ILE A 170 -19.11 9.64 -3.98
C ILE A 170 -19.31 8.73 -5.20
N MET A 171 -18.30 7.92 -5.52
CA MET A 171 -18.37 6.97 -6.63
C MET A 171 -19.50 5.95 -6.45
N LEU A 172 -19.67 5.39 -5.25
CA LEU A 172 -20.74 4.42 -4.97
C LEU A 172 -22.11 5.06 -5.09
N LYS A 173 -22.30 6.26 -4.55
CA LYS A 173 -23.55 7.04 -4.72
C LYS A 173 -23.84 7.31 -6.20
N ALA A 174 -22.84 7.74 -6.97
CA ALA A 174 -23.02 7.99 -8.39
C ALA A 174 -23.46 6.74 -9.17
N ILE A 175 -23.01 5.55 -8.78
CA ILE A 175 -23.44 4.29 -9.37
C ILE A 175 -24.87 3.96 -8.97
N ASP A 176 -25.24 4.13 -7.71
CA ASP A 176 -26.58 3.81 -7.20
C ASP A 176 -27.65 4.77 -7.72
N ASP A 177 -27.34 6.06 -7.79
CA ASP A 177 -28.28 7.12 -8.18
C ASP A 177 -28.29 7.36 -9.70
N ASN A 178 -27.37 6.75 -10.45
CA ASN A 178 -27.15 6.99 -11.89
C ASN A 178 -26.81 8.46 -12.23
N GLU A 179 -26.26 9.19 -11.25
CA GLU A 179 -25.84 10.59 -11.38
C GLU A 179 -24.33 10.69 -11.20
N LEU A 180 -23.67 11.33 -12.18
CA LEU A 180 -22.22 11.61 -12.11
C LEU A 180 -22.02 12.99 -11.47
N GLU A 181 -21.57 13.00 -10.21
CA GLU A 181 -21.04 14.22 -9.61
C GLU A 181 -19.64 14.56 -10.17
N PRO A 182 -19.26 15.85 -10.23
CA PRO A 182 -17.97 16.26 -10.77
C PRO A 182 -16.82 15.66 -9.95
N VAL A 183 -15.88 15.04 -10.66
CA VAL A 183 -14.64 14.51 -10.07
C VAL A 183 -13.73 15.69 -9.70
N TYR A 184 -13.23 15.71 -8.48
CA TYR A 184 -12.26 16.70 -8.03
C TYR A 184 -10.96 16.65 -8.84
N THR A 185 -10.38 17.83 -9.13
CA THR A 185 -9.07 17.91 -9.75
C THR A 185 -7.96 17.52 -8.75
N PRO A 186 -6.76 17.13 -9.23
CA PRO A 186 -5.62 16.86 -8.33
C PRO A 186 -5.28 18.04 -7.41
N GLU A 187 -5.45 19.28 -7.88
CA GLU A 187 -5.23 20.48 -7.11
C GLU A 187 -6.23 20.63 -5.97
N GLN A 188 -7.51 20.36 -6.24
CA GLN A 188 -8.57 20.37 -5.23
C GLN A 188 -8.36 19.27 -4.18
N ASP A 189 -7.88 18.09 -4.59
CA ASP A 189 -7.53 17.02 -3.66
C ASP A 189 -6.41 17.44 -2.71
N LEU A 190 -5.37 18.06 -3.24
CA LEU A 190 -4.25 18.58 -2.44
C LEU A 190 -4.70 19.68 -1.49
N GLU A 191 -5.49 20.64 -1.95
CA GLU A 191 -6.04 21.70 -1.08
C GLU A 191 -6.84 21.14 0.09
N LEU A 192 -7.69 20.13 -0.15
CA LEU A 192 -8.48 19.50 0.90
C LEU A 192 -7.62 18.74 1.91
N ILE A 193 -6.59 18.03 1.44
CA ILE A 193 -5.65 17.31 2.31
C ILE A 193 -4.88 18.30 3.19
N PHE A 194 -4.34 19.38 2.61
CA PHE A 194 -3.54 20.34 3.35
C PHE A 194 -4.35 21.25 4.28
N LYS A 195 -5.61 21.54 3.95
CA LYS A 195 -6.48 22.37 4.79
C LYS A 195 -6.67 21.83 6.20
N ASN A 196 -6.62 20.52 6.37
CA ASN A 196 -6.82 19.86 7.67
C ASN A 196 -5.50 19.68 8.44
N LEU A 197 -4.35 19.99 7.82
CA LEU A 197 -3.03 19.84 8.43
C LEU A 197 -2.48 21.14 9.03
N PHE A 198 -3.05 22.29 8.66
CA PHE A 198 -2.64 23.64 9.07
C PHE A 198 -3.85 24.48 9.49
#